data_862e4be42ffc171acc6722af52f7f25d
#
_entry.id   862e4be42ffc171acc6722af52f7f25d
#
_cell.length_a   1.000
_cell.length_b   1.000
_cell.length_c   1.000
_cell.angle_alpha   90.00
_cell.angle_beta   90.00
_cell.angle_gamma   90.00
#
_symmetry.space_group_name_H-M   'P 1'
#
loop_
_entity.id
_entity.type
_entity.pdbx_description
1 polymer ?
#
loop_
_entity_poly.entity_id
_entity_poly.type
_entity_poly.pdbx_seq_one_letter_code
_entity_poly.pdbx_strand_id
1 'polypeptide(L)'
;MENYKAADSRYDTMTYRRCGKSGILLPAISLGLWHNFGSVDVFNNFIQIAYTAFDNGITHFDLANNYGPAYGSAEENFGQILKKGLGSYRDELIISSKAGYDMWPGPYGNW
;
A
#
# COMPACT_ATOMS: atom_id res chain seq x y z
N MET A 1 21.95 -5.08 -3.97
CA MET A 1 20.50 -5.19 -3.96
C MET A 1 19.93 -5.13 -5.35
N GLU A 2 19.04 -6.03 -5.63
CA GLU A 2 18.44 -6.08 -6.95
C GLU A 2 17.37 -5.01 -7.10
N ASN A 3 17.32 -4.46 -8.30
CA ASN A 3 16.27 -3.52 -8.64
C ASN A 3 15.00 -4.28 -8.99
N TYR A 4 13.92 -3.91 -8.35
CA TYR A 4 12.62 -4.47 -8.71
C TYR A 4 12.22 -4.00 -10.10
N LYS A 5 11.76 -4.92 -10.91
CA LYS A 5 11.17 -4.61 -12.22
C LYS A 5 9.78 -5.23 -12.27
N ALA A 6 8.78 -4.41 -12.48
CA ALA A 6 7.41 -4.88 -12.53
C ALA A 6 7.18 -5.76 -13.76
N ALA A 7 6.28 -6.73 -13.63
CA ALA A 7 5.92 -7.60 -14.74
C ALA A 7 5.32 -6.79 -15.88
N ASP A 8 5.77 -7.05 -17.10
CA ASP A 8 5.23 -6.36 -18.29
C ASP A 8 3.75 -6.70 -18.49
N SER A 9 3.34 -7.89 -18.05
CA SER A 9 1.96 -8.38 -18.21
C SER A 9 1.02 -7.91 -17.09
N ARG A 10 1.45 -7.04 -16.19
CA ARG A 10 0.68 -6.72 -14.98
C ARG A 10 -0.71 -6.16 -15.25
N TYR A 11 -0.91 -5.55 -16.41
CA TYR A 11 -2.21 -4.97 -16.76
C TYR A 11 -3.08 -5.87 -17.66
N ASP A 12 -2.61 -7.09 -17.96
CA ASP A 12 -3.26 -7.92 -18.98
C ASP A 12 -4.62 -8.46 -18.54
N THR A 13 -4.79 -8.76 -17.25
CA THR A 13 -5.99 -9.46 -16.77
C THR A 13 -6.80 -8.69 -15.73
N MET A 14 -6.23 -7.63 -15.13
CA MET A 14 -6.96 -6.87 -14.12
C MET A 14 -8.03 -6.00 -14.76
N THR A 15 -9.20 -5.95 -14.14
CA THR A 15 -10.27 -5.05 -14.56
C THR A 15 -10.13 -3.72 -13.83
N TYR A 16 -10.18 -2.63 -14.57
CA TYR A 16 -10.13 -1.28 -14.00
C TYR A 16 -11.44 -0.56 -14.27
N ARG A 17 -11.95 0.17 -13.28
CA ARG A 17 -13.20 0.92 -13.38
C ARG A 17 -13.00 2.34 -12.93
N ARG A 18 -13.69 3.27 -13.57
CA ARG A 18 -13.61 4.66 -13.18
C ARG A 18 -14.23 4.87 -11.81
N CYS A 19 -13.54 5.67 -11.00
CA CYS A 19 -14.04 6.11 -9.70
C CYS A 19 -14.91 7.35 -9.94
N GLY A 20 -16.18 7.13 -10.29
CA GLY A 20 -17.11 8.21 -10.59
C GLY A 20 -16.63 9.08 -11.74
N LYS A 21 -16.58 10.38 -11.51
CA LYS A 21 -16.15 11.38 -12.51
C LYS A 21 -14.76 11.92 -12.22
N SER A 22 -14.01 11.28 -11.33
CA SER A 22 -12.72 11.81 -10.85
C SER A 22 -11.57 11.64 -11.84
N GLY A 23 -11.73 10.80 -12.85
CA GLY A 23 -10.63 10.47 -13.75
C GLY A 23 -9.73 9.36 -13.25
N ILE A 24 -9.94 8.89 -12.03
CA ILE A 24 -9.17 7.79 -11.45
C ILE A 24 -9.74 6.47 -11.91
N LEU A 25 -8.86 5.55 -12.32
CA LEU A 25 -9.22 4.18 -12.63
C LEU A 25 -8.77 3.29 -11.49
N LEU A 26 -9.71 2.66 -10.82
CA LEU A 26 -9.40 1.76 -9.71
C LEU A 26 -9.38 0.32 -10.17
N PRO A 27 -8.42 -0.49 -9.69
CA PRO A 27 -8.45 -1.92 -9.96
C PRO A 27 -9.65 -2.57 -9.25
N ALA A 28 -10.11 -3.69 -9.79
CA ALA A 28 -11.21 -4.42 -9.16
C ALA A 28 -10.85 -4.90 -7.75
N ILE A 29 -9.56 -5.09 -7.48
CA ILE A 29 -9.05 -5.52 -6.19
C ILE A 29 -7.99 -4.52 -5.73
N SER A 30 -8.03 -4.14 -4.47
CA SER A 30 -7.04 -3.27 -3.84
C SER A 30 -6.32 -4.02 -2.74
N LEU A 31 -5.11 -3.61 -2.41
CA LEU A 31 -4.35 -4.19 -1.31
C LEU A 31 -4.45 -3.28 -0.09
N GLY A 32 -5.08 -3.80 0.97
CA GLY A 32 -5.12 -3.11 2.25
C GLY A 32 -3.90 -3.45 3.08
N LEU A 33 -3.33 -2.47 3.75
CA LEU A 33 -2.09 -2.65 4.50
C LEU A 33 -2.32 -2.66 6.02
N TRP A 34 -3.51 -3.02 6.45
CA TRP A 34 -3.80 -3.12 7.87
C TRP A 34 -3.09 -4.29 8.54
N HIS A 35 -3.04 -5.43 7.87
CA HIS A 35 -2.36 -6.62 8.37
C HIS A 35 -1.13 -6.92 7.53
N ASN A 36 -0.11 -7.57 8.15
CA ASN A 36 1.10 -8.04 7.48
C ASN A 36 2.10 -6.95 7.07
N PHE A 37 1.84 -5.70 7.42
CA PHE A 37 2.73 -4.58 7.03
C PHE A 37 3.24 -3.78 8.22
N GLY A 38 2.98 -4.23 9.44
CA GLY A 38 3.44 -3.56 10.64
C GLY A 38 4.86 -3.96 11.06
N SER A 39 5.34 -3.33 12.13
CA SER A 39 6.71 -3.56 12.62
C SER A 39 6.94 -4.95 13.20
N VAL A 40 5.87 -5.69 13.50
CA VAL A 40 5.98 -7.07 14.00
C VAL A 40 6.12 -8.09 12.88
N ASP A 41 5.99 -7.65 11.63
CA ASP A 41 6.02 -8.54 10.48
C ASP A 41 7.41 -8.55 9.84
N VAL A 42 7.73 -9.63 9.13
CA VAL A 42 9.01 -9.73 8.44
C VAL A 42 8.96 -8.87 7.17
N PHE A 43 9.84 -7.89 7.08
CA PHE A 43 9.81 -6.92 5.98
C PHE A 43 9.88 -7.58 4.60
N ASN A 44 10.70 -8.63 4.45
CA ASN A 44 10.80 -9.31 3.15
C ASN A 44 9.47 -9.94 2.72
N ASN A 45 8.63 -10.35 3.67
CA ASN A 45 7.32 -10.91 3.31
C ASN A 45 6.40 -9.85 2.76
N PHE A 46 6.31 -8.70 3.41
CA PHE A 46 5.37 -7.69 2.94
C PHE A 46 5.87 -6.97 1.69
N ILE A 47 7.18 -6.85 1.48
CA ILE A 47 7.66 -6.31 0.21
C ILE A 47 7.34 -7.28 -0.95
N GLN A 48 7.43 -8.59 -0.72
CA GLN A 48 7.03 -9.57 -1.72
C GLN A 48 5.53 -9.53 -2.00
N ILE A 49 4.72 -9.35 -0.96
CA ILE A 49 3.27 -9.21 -1.14
C ILE A 49 2.97 -7.99 -2.02
N ALA A 50 3.61 -6.87 -1.72
CA ALA A 50 3.38 -5.63 -2.48
C ALA A 50 3.82 -5.77 -3.94
N TYR A 51 4.98 -6.36 -4.18
CA TYR A 51 5.47 -6.57 -5.54
C TYR A 51 4.59 -7.54 -6.31
N THR A 52 4.18 -8.64 -5.68
CA THR A 52 3.29 -9.61 -6.32
C THR A 52 1.96 -8.98 -6.67
N ALA A 53 1.43 -8.15 -5.77
CA ALA A 53 0.18 -7.44 -6.02
C ALA A 53 0.31 -6.55 -7.26
N PHE A 54 1.36 -5.74 -7.32
CA PHE A 54 1.54 -4.84 -8.45
C PHE A 54 1.80 -5.62 -9.75
N ASP A 55 2.57 -6.69 -9.69
CA ASP A 55 2.84 -7.54 -10.85
C ASP A 55 1.56 -8.16 -11.43
N ASN A 56 0.50 -8.21 -10.64
CA ASN A 56 -0.80 -8.74 -11.06
C ASN A 56 -1.84 -7.64 -11.28
N GLY A 57 -1.41 -6.40 -11.35
CA GLY A 57 -2.28 -5.29 -11.72
C GLY A 57 -2.97 -4.57 -10.57
N ILE A 58 -2.63 -4.90 -9.32
CA ILE A 58 -3.17 -4.16 -8.17
C ILE A 58 -2.38 -2.86 -8.06
N THR A 59 -3.03 -1.76 -8.38
CA THR A 59 -2.40 -0.44 -8.40
C THR A 59 -2.82 0.43 -7.21
N HIS A 60 -3.81 -0.01 -6.42
CA HIS A 60 -4.30 0.74 -5.30
C HIS A 60 -3.87 0.09 -3.99
N PHE A 61 -3.15 0.86 -3.17
CA PHE A 61 -2.64 0.44 -1.85
C PHE A 61 -3.26 1.35 -0.80
N ASP A 62 -3.95 0.75 0.18
CA ASP A 62 -4.72 1.51 1.15
C ASP A 62 -4.10 1.41 2.54
N LEU A 63 -3.84 2.56 3.12
CA LEU A 63 -3.17 2.74 4.40
C LEU A 63 -4.05 3.51 5.38
N ALA A 64 -3.57 3.65 6.60
CA ALA A 64 -4.10 4.60 7.56
C ALA A 64 -2.96 5.00 8.50
N ASN A 65 -3.12 6.16 9.14
CA ASN A 65 -2.08 6.69 10.01
C ASN A 65 -1.70 5.75 11.16
N ASN A 66 -2.62 4.88 11.57
CA ASN A 66 -2.38 3.98 12.70
C ASN A 66 -2.24 2.51 12.32
N TYR A 67 -2.16 2.18 11.02
CA TYR A 67 -1.97 0.78 10.65
C TYR A 67 -0.61 0.27 11.12
N GLY A 68 -0.64 -0.91 11.70
CA GLY A 68 0.52 -1.56 12.28
C GLY A 68 0.17 -2.98 12.70
N PRO A 69 0.53 -3.41 13.92
CA PRO A 69 1.31 -2.68 14.90
C PRO A 69 2.78 -2.50 14.51
N ALA A 70 3.52 -1.55 15.06
CA ALA A 70 3.02 -0.48 15.90
C ALA A 70 2.31 0.56 15.06
N TYR A 71 1.56 1.48 15.70
CA TYR A 71 0.81 2.50 14.98
C TYR A 71 1.75 3.35 14.10
N GLY A 72 1.39 3.46 12.84
CA GLY A 72 2.18 4.22 11.86
C GLY A 72 3.25 3.39 11.15
N SER A 73 3.53 2.15 11.61
CA SER A 73 4.59 1.35 11.02
C SER A 73 4.25 0.88 9.60
N ALA A 74 2.97 0.69 9.29
CA ALA A 74 2.60 0.29 7.94
C ALA A 74 2.95 1.38 6.92
N GLU A 75 2.67 2.64 7.24
CA GLU A 75 3.05 3.75 6.36
C GLU A 75 4.56 3.86 6.21
N GLU A 76 5.30 3.72 7.31
CA GLU A 76 6.76 3.73 7.25
C GLU A 76 7.31 2.62 6.38
N ASN A 77 6.79 1.42 6.57
CA ASN A 77 7.24 0.26 5.80
C ASN A 77 6.89 0.38 4.33
N PHE A 78 5.71 0.89 4.03
CA PHE A 78 5.35 1.11 2.63
C PHE A 78 6.21 2.19 1.99
N GLY A 79 6.60 3.20 2.75
CA GLY A 79 7.57 4.20 2.30
C GLY A 79 8.89 3.57 1.90
N GLN A 80 9.35 2.56 2.64
CA GLN A 80 10.57 1.84 2.29
C GLN A 80 10.39 0.99 1.03
N ILE A 81 9.22 0.40 0.84
CA ILE A 81 8.90 -0.35 -0.37
C ILE A 81 8.95 0.58 -1.59
N LEU A 82 8.43 1.79 -1.46
CA LEU A 82 8.53 2.79 -2.52
C LEU A 82 9.99 3.11 -2.83
N LYS A 83 10.79 3.33 -1.81
CA LYS A 83 12.22 3.62 -2.01
C LYS A 83 12.96 2.48 -2.70
N LYS A 84 12.61 1.25 -2.36
CA LYS A 84 13.34 0.07 -2.86
C LYS A 84 12.94 -0.32 -4.28
N GLY A 85 11.75 0.01 -4.72
CA GLY A 85 11.34 -0.45 -6.04
C GLY A 85 10.08 0.16 -6.58
N LEU A 86 8.98 0.16 -5.83
CA LEU A 86 7.69 0.62 -6.35
C LEU A 86 7.70 2.11 -6.71
N GLY A 87 8.57 2.90 -6.09
CA GLY A 87 8.63 4.33 -6.38
C GLY A 87 8.93 4.64 -7.85
N SER A 88 9.62 3.74 -8.55
CA SER A 88 9.86 3.90 -9.99
C SER A 88 8.57 3.88 -10.80
N TYR A 89 7.50 3.35 -10.21
CA TYR A 89 6.19 3.25 -10.85
C TYR A 89 5.16 4.15 -10.18
N ARG A 90 5.62 5.20 -9.46
CA ARG A 90 4.73 6.04 -8.65
C ARG A 90 3.54 6.59 -9.44
N ASP A 91 3.75 6.94 -10.70
CA ASP A 91 2.69 7.49 -11.55
C ASP A 91 1.62 6.46 -11.91
N GLU A 92 1.90 5.17 -11.69
CA GLU A 92 0.94 4.09 -11.93
C GLU A 92 0.20 3.68 -10.66
N LEU A 93 0.55 4.25 -9.51
CA LEU A 93 0.02 3.84 -8.22
C LEU A 93 -0.99 4.84 -7.70
N ILE A 94 -2.03 4.30 -7.05
CA ILE A 94 -2.95 5.08 -6.25
C ILE A 94 -2.70 4.69 -4.81
N ILE A 95 -2.29 5.65 -4.00
CA ILE A 95 -2.00 5.40 -2.60
C ILE A 95 -2.99 6.21 -1.79
N SER A 96 -3.80 5.53 -0.98
CA SER A 96 -4.76 6.19 -0.11
C SER A 96 -4.37 5.96 1.34
N SER A 97 -4.63 6.93 2.18
CA SER A 97 -4.44 6.81 3.61
C SER A 97 -5.53 7.58 4.33
N LYS A 98 -5.54 7.48 5.63
CA LYS A 98 -6.57 8.08 6.47
C LYS A 98 -5.89 8.79 7.62
N ALA A 99 -6.47 9.89 8.07
CA ALA A 99 -6.01 10.63 9.24
C ALA A 99 -7.11 10.56 10.30
N GLY A 100 -6.72 10.70 11.56
CA GLY A 100 -7.70 10.79 12.63
C GLY A 100 -7.88 9.55 13.46
N TYR A 101 -7.25 8.43 13.08
CA TYR A 101 -7.26 7.25 13.95
C TYR A 101 -6.30 7.44 15.11
N ASP A 102 -6.65 6.84 16.25
CA ASP A 102 -5.87 6.99 17.47
C ASP A 102 -4.51 6.31 17.34
N MET A 103 -3.48 6.98 17.82
CA MET A 103 -2.11 6.45 17.79
C MET A 103 -1.48 6.38 19.17
N TRP A 104 -2.01 7.16 20.12
CA TRP A 104 -1.48 7.23 21.49
C TRP A 104 -2.58 7.71 22.43
N PRO A 105 -2.44 7.45 23.74
CA PRO A 105 -3.41 7.94 24.71
C PRO A 105 -3.43 9.46 24.75
N GLY A 106 -4.60 10.00 24.90
CA GLY A 106 -4.81 11.43 25.08
C GLY A 106 -5.58 11.70 26.35
N PRO A 107 -5.93 12.96 26.62
CA PRO A 107 -6.65 13.31 27.85
C PRO A 107 -8.05 12.72 27.94
N TYR A 108 -8.57 12.25 26.82
CA TYR A 108 -9.92 11.69 26.75
C TYR A 108 -9.92 10.20 26.41
N GLY A 109 -8.78 9.51 26.55
CA GLY A 109 -8.64 8.10 26.21
C GLY A 109 -7.92 7.89 24.90
N ASN A 110 -8.11 6.71 24.27
CA ASN A 110 -7.41 6.32 23.07
C ASN A 110 -8.25 6.47 21.81
N TRP A 111 -9.37 7.14 21.89
CA TRP A 111 -10.29 7.29 20.74
C TRP A 111 -11.05 8.59 20.78
#